data_f3b884753d53eb5e3d1da547c22b3355
#
_entry.id   f3b884753d53eb5e3d1da547c22b3355
#
_cell.length_a   1.000
_cell.length_b   1.000
_cell.length_c   1.000
_cell.angle_alpha   90.00
_cell.angle_beta   90.00
_cell.angle_gamma   90.00
#
_symmetry.space_group_name_H-M   'P 1'
#
loop_
_entity.id
_entity.type
_entity.pdbx_description
1 polymer ?
#
loop_
_entity_poly.entity_id
_entity_poly.type
_entity_poly.pdbx_seq_one_letter_code
_entity_poly.pdbx_strand_id
1 'polypeptide(L)'
;MFWKRKITKTGGFLNHKKIPKDFLCAAKPQFGLRVIARARFNRAITMVKIGEKITDFELDAFHDGKQKKIKLSDYESKWLVLVFYPADFTFICPTELEELAENYDAFKKAGAEVMSVSTDTVFVHKAWHDNSPAIKKVKFPMLADPTGKLCREFGTYIDEQGLSLRGSFIINKQGILKAIEMNDNSIGRSAKELLRKLLAAKFVSENDGLVCPASWQPGGKTLKPGLGLVGKI
;
A
#
# COMPACT_ATOMS: atom_id res chain seq x y z
N MET A 1 -7.42 -51.89 -6.73
CA MET A 1 -8.39 -52.26 -7.79
C MET A 1 -8.28 -51.20 -8.88
N PHE A 2 -7.63 -51.58 -9.99
CA PHE A 2 -7.22 -50.69 -11.11
C PHE A 2 -8.41 -50.42 -12.03
N TRP A 3 -8.58 -49.14 -12.45
CA TRP A 3 -9.40 -48.82 -13.62
C TRP A 3 -8.58 -48.02 -14.64
N LYS A 4 -8.01 -48.75 -15.63
CA LYS A 4 -7.46 -48.19 -16.87
C LYS A 4 -8.63 -48.06 -17.88
N ARG A 5 -8.88 -46.85 -18.39
CA ARG A 5 -9.67 -46.66 -19.63
C ARG A 5 -8.74 -46.32 -20.78
N LYS A 6 -8.86 -47.16 -21.82
CA LYS A 6 -8.24 -47.01 -23.14
C LYS A 6 -8.84 -45.82 -23.89
N ILE A 7 -7.97 -45.00 -24.47
CA ILE A 7 -8.35 -44.00 -25.46
C ILE A 7 -8.14 -44.62 -26.84
N THR A 8 -9.21 -44.80 -27.61
CA THR A 8 -9.16 -45.16 -29.01
C THR A 8 -9.08 -43.90 -29.87
N LYS A 9 -8.07 -43.86 -30.76
CA LYS A 9 -7.92 -42.87 -31.84
C LYS A 9 -8.90 -43.22 -32.95
N THR A 10 -9.75 -42.26 -33.34
CA THR A 10 -10.38 -42.25 -34.67
C THR A 10 -10.11 -40.90 -35.33
N GLY A 11 -9.32 -40.94 -36.39
CA GLY A 11 -9.06 -39.80 -37.25
C GLY A 11 -10.27 -39.52 -38.13
N GLY A 12 -10.60 -38.26 -38.29
CA GLY A 12 -11.59 -37.75 -39.22
C GLY A 12 -11.02 -36.50 -39.92
N PHE A 13 -10.59 -36.68 -41.16
CA PHE A 13 -10.24 -35.59 -42.10
C PHE A 13 -11.50 -34.76 -42.39
N LEU A 14 -11.50 -33.47 -42.08
CA LEU A 14 -12.52 -32.55 -42.56
C LEU A 14 -11.98 -31.68 -43.69
N ASN A 15 -12.61 -31.87 -44.84
CA ASN A 15 -12.39 -31.19 -46.11
C ASN A 15 -12.56 -29.67 -46.02
N HIS A 16 -11.59 -28.95 -46.57
CA HIS A 16 -11.71 -27.54 -46.92
C HIS A 16 -12.78 -27.31 -47.97
N LYS A 17 -13.95 -26.81 -47.62
CA LYS A 17 -14.89 -26.21 -48.58
C LYS A 17 -14.53 -24.75 -48.79
N LYS A 18 -14.21 -24.42 -50.07
CA LYS A 18 -13.99 -23.05 -50.57
C LYS A 18 -15.24 -22.20 -50.38
N ILE A 19 -15.07 -21.02 -49.77
CA ILE A 19 -16.11 -19.99 -49.69
C ILE A 19 -16.25 -19.31 -51.05
N PRO A 20 -17.46 -19.16 -51.61
CA PRO A 20 -17.67 -18.46 -52.86
C PRO A 20 -17.41 -16.94 -52.73
N LYS A 21 -16.81 -16.36 -53.79
CA LYS A 21 -16.36 -14.95 -53.85
C LYS A 21 -17.46 -13.91 -54.14
N ASP A 22 -18.74 -14.23 -54.06
CA ASP A 22 -19.81 -13.36 -54.57
C ASP A 22 -20.75 -12.82 -53.49
N PHE A 23 -20.17 -12.24 -52.38
CA PHE A 23 -20.94 -11.40 -51.45
C PHE A 23 -20.19 -10.11 -51.13
N LEU A 24 -19.86 -9.34 -52.19
CA LEU A 24 -19.52 -7.92 -52.06
C LEU A 24 -20.80 -7.09 -52.25
N CYS A 25 -21.58 -6.96 -51.19
CA CYS A 25 -22.63 -5.98 -51.15
C CYS A 25 -22.04 -4.62 -50.77
N ALA A 26 -22.00 -3.70 -51.72
CA ALA A 26 -21.55 -2.35 -51.55
C ALA A 26 -22.54 -1.58 -50.67
N ALA A 27 -22.25 -1.43 -49.37
CA ALA A 27 -22.91 -0.46 -48.51
C ALA A 27 -22.00 0.78 -48.37
N LYS A 28 -22.46 1.91 -48.94
CA LYS A 28 -21.82 3.21 -48.76
C LYS A 28 -21.81 3.59 -47.28
N PRO A 29 -20.69 4.03 -46.68
CA PRO A 29 -20.69 4.55 -45.30
C PRO A 29 -21.17 6.00 -45.31
N GLN A 30 -22.45 6.20 -45.04
CA GLN A 30 -22.95 7.49 -44.54
C GLN A 30 -23.18 7.37 -43.06
N PHE A 31 -22.16 7.61 -42.31
CA PHE A 31 -22.26 8.15 -40.91
C PHE A 31 -20.84 8.51 -40.51
N GLY A 32 -20.61 9.81 -40.37
CA GLY A 32 -19.36 10.35 -39.83
C GLY A 32 -19.18 9.91 -38.37
N LEU A 33 -18.47 8.80 -38.17
CA LEU A 33 -17.90 8.50 -36.87
C LEU A 33 -16.82 9.56 -36.59
N ARG A 34 -17.19 10.60 -35.85
CA ARG A 34 -16.21 11.37 -35.12
C ARG A 34 -15.52 10.39 -34.16
N VAL A 35 -14.35 9.93 -34.57
CA VAL A 35 -13.39 9.31 -33.66
C VAL A 35 -13.05 10.38 -32.63
N ILE A 36 -13.81 10.41 -31.54
CA ILE A 36 -13.39 11.13 -30.34
C ILE A 36 -12.16 10.39 -29.87
N ALA A 37 -10.98 10.89 -30.29
CA ALA A 37 -9.73 10.50 -29.67
C ALA A 37 -9.91 10.80 -28.17
N ARG A 38 -10.24 9.77 -27.38
CA ARG A 38 -10.12 9.82 -25.94
C ARG A 38 -8.62 10.05 -25.69
N ALA A 39 -8.26 11.31 -25.54
CA ALA A 39 -7.01 11.64 -24.90
C ALA A 39 -7.04 10.92 -23.55
N ARG A 40 -6.42 9.72 -23.49
CA ARG A 40 -6.05 9.12 -22.23
C ARG A 40 -5.07 10.12 -21.63
N PHE A 41 -5.59 10.92 -20.71
CA PHE A 41 -4.76 11.68 -19.80
C PHE A 41 -3.98 10.62 -18.99
N ASN A 42 -2.87 10.15 -19.56
CA ASN A 42 -1.83 9.45 -18.82
C ASN A 42 -1.24 10.50 -17.88
N ARG A 43 -1.96 10.81 -16.80
CA ARG A 43 -1.34 11.44 -15.64
C ARG A 43 -0.36 10.36 -15.15
N ALA A 44 0.91 10.53 -15.46
CA ALA A 44 1.96 9.70 -14.87
C ALA A 44 1.69 9.70 -13.37
N ILE A 45 1.42 8.53 -12.80
CA ILE A 45 1.23 8.40 -11.35
C ILE A 45 2.60 8.72 -10.78
N THR A 46 2.76 9.94 -10.29
CA THR A 46 4.01 10.35 -9.64
C THR A 46 3.97 9.74 -8.26
N MET A 47 4.83 8.76 -8.01
CA MET A 47 4.98 8.16 -6.68
C MET A 47 5.36 9.23 -5.67
N VAL A 48 4.83 9.09 -4.45
CA VAL A 48 5.18 9.95 -3.32
C VAL A 48 6.69 9.95 -3.06
N LYS A 49 7.26 11.11 -2.71
CA LYS A 49 8.69 11.26 -2.44
C LYS A 49 8.95 11.86 -1.07
N ILE A 50 10.05 11.46 -0.46
CA ILE A 50 10.51 12.06 0.81
C ILE A 50 10.73 13.56 0.61
N GLY A 51 10.19 14.37 1.54
CA GLY A 51 10.22 15.81 1.50
C GLY A 51 9.03 16.47 0.80
N GLU A 52 8.19 15.71 0.09
CA GLU A 52 6.99 16.23 -0.58
C GLU A 52 5.73 16.05 0.30
N LYS A 53 4.76 16.93 0.12
CA LYS A 53 3.45 16.84 0.77
C LYS A 53 2.63 15.75 0.09
N ILE A 54 2.04 14.85 0.89
CA ILE A 54 1.13 13.82 0.40
C ILE A 54 -0.18 14.46 -0.05
N THR A 55 -0.71 13.98 -1.18
CA THR A 55 -2.05 14.35 -1.67
C THR A 55 -3.11 13.86 -0.69
N ASP A 56 -4.14 14.67 -0.45
CA ASP A 56 -5.27 14.25 0.39
C ASP A 56 -6.01 13.07 -0.25
N PHE A 57 -6.40 12.12 0.56
CA PHE A 57 -7.17 10.95 0.15
C PHE A 57 -8.35 10.70 1.09
N GLU A 58 -9.37 10.05 0.59
CA GLU A 58 -10.50 9.53 1.38
C GLU A 58 -10.70 8.06 1.05
N LEU A 59 -10.70 7.20 2.07
CA LEU A 59 -10.98 5.77 1.95
C LEU A 59 -11.98 5.31 3.01
N ASP A 60 -12.71 4.25 2.70
CA ASP A 60 -13.44 3.49 3.70
C ASP A 60 -12.46 2.72 4.58
N ALA A 61 -12.79 2.57 5.85
CA ALA A 61 -11.98 1.86 6.84
C ALA A 61 -12.86 1.04 7.79
N PHE A 62 -12.32 -0.07 8.26
CA PHE A 62 -12.83 -0.75 9.44
C PHE A 62 -12.12 -0.20 10.67
N HIS A 63 -12.88 0.33 11.63
CA HIS A 63 -12.33 0.89 12.86
C HIS A 63 -13.37 0.85 13.98
N ASP A 64 -12.99 0.38 15.18
CA ASP A 64 -13.87 0.24 16.36
C ASP A 64 -15.17 -0.54 16.04
N GLY A 65 -15.07 -1.64 15.32
CA GLY A 65 -16.21 -2.48 14.97
C GLY A 65 -17.16 -1.89 13.90
N LYS A 66 -16.82 -0.74 13.29
CA LYS A 66 -17.65 0.00 12.35
C LYS A 66 -16.92 0.32 11.06
N GLN A 67 -17.70 0.48 9.98
CA GLN A 67 -17.21 1.15 8.79
C GLN A 67 -17.19 2.66 9.01
N LYS A 68 -16.07 3.30 8.69
CA LYS A 68 -15.87 4.76 8.77
C LYS A 68 -15.24 5.25 7.47
N LYS A 69 -15.47 6.50 7.08
CA LYS A 69 -14.67 7.20 6.09
C LYS A 69 -13.53 7.91 6.79
N ILE A 70 -12.33 7.78 6.24
CA ILE A 70 -11.11 8.41 6.77
C ILE A 70 -10.47 9.24 5.66
N LYS A 71 -10.21 10.50 5.99
CA LYS A 71 -9.45 11.43 5.15
C LYS A 71 -8.09 11.69 5.78
N LEU A 72 -7.07 11.91 4.93
CA LEU A 72 -5.76 12.33 5.44
C LEU A 72 -5.86 13.67 6.19
N SER A 73 -6.67 14.60 5.69
CA SER A 73 -6.90 15.92 6.30
C SER A 73 -7.49 15.86 7.71
N ASP A 74 -8.17 14.78 8.11
CA ASP A 74 -8.66 14.58 9.48
C ASP A 74 -7.52 14.39 10.50
N TYR A 75 -6.30 14.15 10.01
CA TYR A 75 -5.09 13.91 10.80
C TYR A 75 -4.06 15.04 10.69
N GLU A 76 -4.45 16.17 10.14
CA GLU A 76 -3.62 17.38 10.19
C GLU A 76 -3.22 17.68 11.63
N SER A 77 -2.00 18.13 11.85
CA SER A 77 -1.38 18.35 13.17
C SER A 77 -0.97 17.09 13.95
N LYS A 78 -1.14 15.89 13.40
CA LYS A 78 -0.61 14.63 13.96
C LYS A 78 0.49 14.05 13.06
N TRP A 79 1.37 13.29 13.66
CA TRP A 79 2.19 12.36 12.89
C TRP A 79 1.32 11.20 12.41
N LEU A 80 1.56 10.71 11.21
CA LEU A 80 0.83 9.60 10.64
C LEU A 80 1.81 8.53 10.17
N VAL A 81 1.49 7.27 10.49
CA VAL A 81 2.21 6.09 10.02
C VAL A 81 1.26 5.25 9.21
N LEU A 82 1.48 5.17 7.90
CA LEU A 82 0.74 4.28 7.00
C LEU A 82 1.52 2.99 6.80
N VAL A 83 0.85 1.85 6.98
CA VAL A 83 1.44 0.52 6.86
C VAL A 83 0.66 -0.28 5.82
N PHE A 84 1.19 -0.32 4.60
CA PHE A 84 0.64 -1.10 3.50
C PHE A 84 1.05 -2.56 3.65
N TYR A 85 0.13 -3.48 3.35
CA TYR A 85 0.36 -4.92 3.40
C TYR A 85 -0.41 -5.63 2.28
N PRO A 86 0.01 -6.85 1.86
CA PRO A 86 -0.57 -7.54 0.71
C PRO A 86 -2.07 -7.80 0.80
N ALA A 87 -2.50 -8.57 1.80
CA ALA A 87 -3.90 -8.96 1.93
C ALA A 87 -4.23 -9.53 3.32
N ASP A 88 -5.51 -9.49 3.65
CA ASP A 88 -6.08 -10.17 4.81
C ASP A 88 -5.99 -11.71 4.68
N PHE A 89 -6.14 -12.42 5.78
CA PHE A 89 -6.10 -13.90 5.85
C PHE A 89 -4.84 -14.55 5.25
N THR A 90 -3.70 -13.85 5.32
CA THR A 90 -2.39 -14.36 4.88
C THR A 90 -1.50 -14.75 6.08
N PHE A 91 -0.21 -14.98 5.86
CA PHE A 91 0.66 -15.62 6.86
C PHE A 91 1.57 -14.64 7.62
N ILE A 92 2.21 -13.70 6.94
CA ILE A 92 3.11 -12.70 7.54
C ILE A 92 2.32 -11.48 8.02
N CYS A 93 1.29 -11.07 7.28
CA CYS A 93 0.50 -9.87 7.61
C CYS A 93 -0.07 -9.89 9.04
N PRO A 94 -0.64 -10.99 9.56
CA PRO A 94 -1.13 -10.99 10.93
C PRO A 94 -0.01 -10.79 11.96
N THR A 95 1.21 -11.28 11.71
CA THR A 95 2.32 -11.09 12.64
C THR A 95 2.79 -9.65 12.71
N GLU A 96 2.81 -8.94 11.58
CA GLU A 96 3.15 -7.52 11.50
C GLU A 96 2.09 -6.64 12.19
N LEU A 97 0.80 -6.88 11.89
CA LEU A 97 -0.29 -6.10 12.45
C LEU A 97 -0.47 -6.36 13.96
N GLU A 98 -0.20 -7.59 14.43
CA GLU A 98 -0.17 -7.93 15.84
C GLU A 98 0.94 -7.17 16.57
N GLU A 99 2.19 -7.19 16.05
CA GLU A 99 3.31 -6.44 16.63
C GLU A 99 3.02 -4.92 16.64
N LEU A 100 2.41 -4.39 15.58
CA LEU A 100 1.95 -3.00 15.53
C LEU A 100 0.89 -2.71 16.59
N ALA A 101 -0.08 -3.60 16.78
CA ALA A 101 -1.14 -3.44 17.79
C ALA A 101 -0.56 -3.46 19.22
N GLU A 102 0.42 -4.33 19.48
CA GLU A 102 1.13 -4.39 20.77
C GLU A 102 1.95 -3.13 21.05
N ASN A 103 2.44 -2.45 20.01
CA ASN A 103 3.20 -1.19 20.14
C ASN A 103 2.34 0.06 19.91
N TYR A 104 1.04 -0.06 19.64
CA TYR A 104 0.17 1.07 19.26
C TYR A 104 0.15 2.19 20.27
N ASP A 105 0.09 1.87 21.57
CA ASP A 105 0.12 2.87 22.65
C ASP A 105 1.42 3.68 22.64
N ALA A 106 2.55 3.09 22.25
CA ALA A 106 3.81 3.81 22.13
C ALA A 106 3.79 4.79 20.94
N PHE A 107 3.19 4.42 19.80
CA PHE A 107 2.94 5.36 18.71
C PHE A 107 2.02 6.51 19.13
N LYS A 108 0.95 6.22 19.86
CA LYS A 108 0.03 7.25 20.39
C LYS A 108 0.74 8.21 21.36
N LYS A 109 1.55 7.69 22.27
CA LYS A 109 2.38 8.50 23.19
C LYS A 109 3.38 9.36 22.43
N ALA A 110 3.88 8.88 21.29
CA ALA A 110 4.72 9.66 20.38
C ALA A 110 3.93 10.74 19.60
N GLY A 111 2.60 10.84 19.76
CA GLY A 111 1.73 11.77 19.03
C GLY A 111 1.49 11.38 17.58
N ALA A 112 1.58 10.09 17.27
CA ALA A 112 1.34 9.54 15.95
C ALA A 112 0.07 8.67 15.93
N GLU A 113 -0.63 8.71 14.80
CA GLU A 113 -1.66 7.76 14.45
C GLU A 113 -1.07 6.69 13.52
N VAL A 114 -1.52 5.45 13.67
CA VAL A 114 -1.16 4.33 12.79
C VAL A 114 -2.39 3.93 12.00
N MET A 115 -2.22 3.62 10.73
CA MET A 115 -3.26 3.06 9.86
C MET A 115 -2.66 1.95 9.01
N SER A 116 -3.36 0.84 8.90
CA SER A 116 -3.01 -0.18 7.91
C SER A 116 -3.79 0.01 6.62
N VAL A 117 -3.22 -0.42 5.49
CA VAL A 117 -3.82 -0.30 4.15
C VAL A 117 -3.62 -1.60 3.39
N SER A 118 -4.68 -2.15 2.80
CA SER A 118 -4.59 -3.22 1.81
C SER A 118 -5.61 -3.02 0.69
N THR A 119 -5.54 -3.84 -0.34
CA THR A 119 -6.51 -3.85 -1.43
C THR A 119 -7.80 -4.59 -1.10
N ASP A 120 -7.95 -5.08 0.13
CA ASP A 120 -9.18 -5.71 0.60
C ASP A 120 -10.29 -4.69 0.84
N THR A 121 -11.52 -5.20 0.99
CA THR A 121 -12.68 -4.39 1.35
C THR A 121 -12.87 -4.29 2.86
N VAL A 122 -13.61 -3.29 3.32
CA VAL A 122 -13.99 -3.13 4.74
C VAL A 122 -14.66 -4.39 5.31
N PHE A 123 -15.41 -5.12 4.49
CA PHE A 123 -16.09 -6.35 4.91
C PHE A 123 -15.10 -7.49 5.18
N VAL A 124 -14.03 -7.57 4.38
CA VAL A 124 -12.93 -8.54 4.59
C VAL A 124 -12.15 -8.19 5.84
N HIS A 125 -11.80 -6.91 6.05
CA HIS A 125 -11.16 -6.43 7.29
C HIS A 125 -11.98 -6.80 8.54
N LYS A 126 -13.29 -6.54 8.49
CA LYS A 126 -14.18 -6.94 9.59
C LYS A 126 -14.16 -8.43 9.83
N ALA A 127 -14.33 -9.23 8.78
CA ALA A 127 -14.33 -10.68 8.90
C ALA A 127 -13.01 -11.21 9.46
N TRP A 128 -11.89 -10.65 9.03
CA TRP A 128 -10.56 -11.03 9.53
C TRP A 128 -10.36 -10.63 10.99
N HIS A 129 -10.76 -9.41 11.35
CA HIS A 129 -10.71 -8.94 12.74
C HIS A 129 -11.54 -9.82 13.67
N ASP A 130 -12.73 -10.24 13.24
CA ASP A 130 -13.63 -11.06 14.07
C ASP A 130 -13.11 -12.49 14.26
N ASN A 131 -12.40 -13.05 13.27
CA ASN A 131 -11.99 -14.45 13.23
C ASN A 131 -10.51 -14.72 13.55
N SER A 132 -9.65 -13.69 13.62
CA SER A 132 -8.22 -13.84 13.92
C SER A 132 -7.88 -13.32 15.32
N PRO A 133 -7.34 -14.16 16.23
CA PRO A 133 -6.90 -13.69 17.55
C PRO A 133 -5.84 -12.61 17.50
N ALA A 134 -4.92 -12.66 16.53
CA ALA A 134 -3.89 -11.64 16.30
C ALA A 134 -4.52 -10.30 15.88
N ILE A 135 -5.40 -10.33 14.88
CA ILE A 135 -6.00 -9.12 14.30
C ILE A 135 -7.05 -8.50 15.24
N LYS A 136 -7.65 -9.29 16.10
CA LYS A 136 -8.57 -8.79 17.15
C LYS A 136 -7.90 -7.80 18.11
N LYS A 137 -6.56 -7.81 18.21
CA LYS A 137 -5.77 -6.84 18.97
C LYS A 137 -5.67 -5.47 18.26
N VAL A 138 -5.93 -5.38 16.97
CA VAL A 138 -5.80 -4.15 16.17
C VAL A 138 -6.87 -3.16 16.59
N LYS A 139 -6.42 -1.98 17.08
CA LYS A 139 -7.27 -0.86 17.50
C LYS A 139 -7.15 0.36 16.59
N PHE A 140 -6.22 0.34 15.63
CA PHE A 140 -6.05 1.39 14.65
C PHE A 140 -6.91 1.14 13.41
N PRO A 141 -7.20 2.17 12.60
CA PRO A 141 -7.98 2.03 11.37
C PRO A 141 -7.32 1.07 10.36
N MET A 142 -8.12 0.19 9.77
CA MET A 142 -7.76 -0.67 8.64
C MET A 142 -8.41 -0.09 7.38
N LEU A 143 -7.63 0.59 6.54
CA LEU A 143 -8.08 1.26 5.33
C LEU A 143 -8.25 0.26 4.19
N ALA A 144 -9.38 0.37 3.49
CA ALA A 144 -9.73 -0.45 2.34
C ALA A 144 -9.43 0.32 1.04
N ASP A 145 -8.49 -0.17 0.23
CA ASP A 145 -8.15 0.36 -1.09
C ASP A 145 -8.43 -0.65 -2.22
N PRO A 146 -9.68 -1.14 -2.41
CA PRO A 146 -9.99 -2.19 -3.37
C PRO A 146 -9.72 -1.77 -4.83
N THR A 147 -9.55 -0.49 -5.09
CA THR A 147 -9.17 0.03 -6.41
C THR A 147 -7.66 0.06 -6.62
N GLY A 148 -6.87 -0.12 -5.58
CA GLY A 148 -5.42 0.03 -5.58
C GLY A 148 -4.95 1.46 -5.89
N LYS A 149 -5.82 2.45 -5.74
CA LYS A 149 -5.49 3.86 -6.07
C LYS A 149 -4.42 4.40 -5.13
N LEU A 150 -4.62 4.23 -3.82
CA LEU A 150 -3.67 4.70 -2.82
C LEU A 150 -2.38 3.87 -2.88
N CYS A 151 -2.49 2.54 -3.05
CA CYS A 151 -1.34 1.67 -3.22
C CYS A 151 -0.48 2.09 -4.42
N ARG A 152 -1.07 2.50 -5.55
CA ARG A 152 -0.32 3.01 -6.72
C ARG A 152 0.34 4.36 -6.43
N GLU A 153 -0.35 5.27 -5.77
CA GLU A 153 0.19 6.58 -5.40
C GLU A 153 1.42 6.44 -4.48
N PHE A 154 1.38 5.47 -3.56
CA PHE A 154 2.49 5.17 -2.67
C PHE A 154 3.53 4.19 -3.26
N GLY A 155 3.32 3.74 -4.50
CA GLY A 155 4.24 2.85 -5.22
C GLY A 155 4.33 1.45 -4.64
N THR A 156 3.32 1.01 -3.91
CA THR A 156 3.27 -0.33 -3.30
C THR A 156 2.50 -1.35 -4.14
N TYR A 157 1.72 -0.91 -5.14
CA TYR A 157 0.83 -1.78 -5.90
C TYR A 157 1.57 -2.69 -6.87
N ILE A 158 1.22 -3.97 -6.88
CA ILE A 158 1.72 -5.00 -7.79
C ILE A 158 0.62 -5.30 -8.80
N ASP A 159 0.73 -4.76 -10.03
CA ASP A 159 -0.33 -4.83 -11.04
C ASP A 159 -0.70 -6.28 -11.40
N GLU A 160 0.27 -7.19 -11.46
CA GLU A 160 0.06 -8.60 -11.82
C GLU A 160 -0.69 -9.39 -10.75
N GLN A 161 -0.69 -8.92 -9.50
CA GLN A 161 -1.29 -9.62 -8.37
C GLN A 161 -2.53 -8.91 -7.83
N GLY A 162 -2.69 -7.61 -8.09
CA GLY A 162 -3.73 -6.79 -7.47
C GLY A 162 -3.49 -6.55 -5.97
N LEU A 163 -2.27 -6.75 -5.49
CA LEU A 163 -1.88 -6.68 -4.09
C LEU A 163 -0.92 -5.53 -3.83
N SER A 164 -0.70 -5.21 -2.56
CA SER A 164 0.31 -4.26 -2.13
C SER A 164 1.62 -4.95 -1.73
N LEU A 165 2.75 -4.27 -1.93
CA LEU A 165 3.99 -4.56 -1.22
C LEU A 165 3.87 -4.18 0.27
N ARG A 166 4.85 -4.60 1.08
CA ARG A 166 4.96 -4.18 2.49
C ARG A 166 5.63 -2.82 2.60
N GLY A 167 4.85 -1.75 2.48
CA GLY A 167 5.32 -0.38 2.57
C GLY A 167 4.98 0.27 3.92
N SER A 168 5.93 0.96 4.55
CA SER A 168 5.70 1.81 5.72
C SER A 168 6.11 3.23 5.41
N PHE A 169 5.25 4.19 5.74
CA PHE A 169 5.43 5.60 5.42
C PHE A 169 5.20 6.45 6.67
N ILE A 170 6.17 7.30 7.00
CA ILE A 170 6.09 8.22 8.14
C ILE A 170 5.86 9.62 7.60
N ILE A 171 4.75 10.24 7.99
CA ILE A 171 4.28 11.54 7.52
C ILE A 171 4.23 12.47 8.73
N ASN A 172 4.76 13.69 8.59
CA ASN A 172 4.77 14.66 9.67
C ASN A 172 3.44 15.44 9.77
N LYS A 173 3.34 16.31 10.78
CA LYS A 173 2.17 17.13 11.08
C LYS A 173 1.74 18.10 9.96
N GLN A 174 2.63 18.38 9.00
CA GLN A 174 2.37 19.21 7.82
C GLN A 174 1.97 18.37 6.59
N GLY A 175 1.80 17.06 6.75
CA GLY A 175 1.51 16.13 5.65
C GLY A 175 2.71 15.82 4.77
N ILE A 176 3.95 16.11 5.22
CA ILE A 176 5.18 15.87 4.45
C ILE A 176 5.73 14.49 4.78
N LEU A 177 6.04 13.70 3.74
CA LEU A 177 6.65 12.39 3.87
C LEU A 177 8.09 12.49 4.39
N LYS A 178 8.42 11.79 5.47
CA LYS A 178 9.73 11.86 6.16
C LYS A 178 10.56 10.59 6.03
N ALA A 179 9.92 9.42 5.94
CA ALA A 179 10.62 8.15 5.79
C ALA A 179 9.77 7.13 5.05
N ILE A 180 10.43 6.24 4.31
CA ILE A 180 9.85 5.09 3.62
C ILE A 180 10.63 3.85 4.02
N GLU A 181 9.92 2.75 4.24
CA GLU A 181 10.46 1.40 4.25
C GLU A 181 9.62 0.55 3.29
N MET A 182 10.26 -0.17 2.38
CA MET A 182 9.58 -1.00 1.40
C MET A 182 10.25 -2.38 1.36
N ASN A 183 9.49 -3.43 1.65
CA ASN A 183 9.97 -4.80 1.65
C ASN A 183 9.21 -5.64 0.62
N ASP A 184 9.89 -6.67 0.12
CA ASP A 184 9.25 -7.78 -0.58
C ASP A 184 8.21 -8.46 0.31
N ASN A 185 7.20 -9.08 -0.31
CA ASN A 185 6.09 -9.69 0.42
C ASN A 185 6.47 -10.91 1.27
N SER A 186 7.69 -11.44 1.11
CA SER A 186 8.25 -12.53 1.92
C SER A 186 9.00 -12.04 3.17
N ILE A 187 9.21 -10.73 3.35
CA ILE A 187 10.02 -10.14 4.41
C ILE A 187 9.17 -9.25 5.32
N GLY A 188 8.85 -9.75 6.52
CA GLY A 188 8.12 -8.98 7.54
C GLY A 188 8.93 -7.79 8.08
N ARG A 189 8.21 -6.74 8.52
CA ARG A 189 8.77 -5.52 9.10
C ARG A 189 8.71 -5.57 10.63
N SER A 190 9.52 -4.75 11.30
CA SER A 190 9.47 -4.58 12.76
C SER A 190 8.75 -3.30 13.15
N ALA A 191 7.71 -3.42 13.99
CA ALA A 191 7.02 -2.28 14.57
C ALA A 191 7.92 -1.43 15.48
N LYS A 192 8.87 -2.07 16.17
CA LYS A 192 9.84 -1.39 17.04
C LYS A 192 10.81 -0.52 16.23
N GLU A 193 11.28 -1.03 15.08
CA GLU A 193 12.13 -0.24 14.19
C GLU A 193 11.36 0.91 13.53
N LEU A 194 10.11 0.68 13.15
CA LEU A 194 9.23 1.72 12.62
C LEU A 194 8.99 2.84 13.67
N LEU A 195 8.74 2.46 14.93
CA LEU A 195 8.63 3.42 16.05
C LEU A 195 9.94 4.19 16.26
N ARG A 196 11.09 3.51 16.22
CA ARG A 196 12.40 4.16 16.32
C ARG A 196 12.59 5.21 15.23
N LYS A 197 12.27 4.88 13.97
CA LYS A 197 12.33 5.81 12.82
C LYS A 197 11.39 7.00 13.00
N LEU A 198 10.17 6.78 13.50
CA LEU A 198 9.22 7.84 13.82
C LEU A 198 9.82 8.80 14.88
N LEU A 199 10.38 8.25 15.97
CA LEU A 199 10.95 9.06 17.05
C LEU A 199 12.16 9.87 16.55
N ALA A 200 13.00 9.30 15.70
CA ALA A 200 14.11 10.02 15.06
C ALA A 200 13.60 11.15 14.14
N ALA A 201 12.59 10.89 13.31
CA ALA A 201 12.01 11.91 12.43
C ALA A 201 11.37 13.06 13.23
N LYS A 202 10.71 12.75 14.35
CA LYS A 202 10.17 13.76 15.27
C LYS A 202 11.28 14.59 15.91
N PHE A 203 12.29 13.93 16.46
CA PHE A 203 13.41 14.61 17.10
C PHE A 203 14.06 15.63 16.15
N VAL A 204 14.37 15.23 14.90
CA VAL A 204 14.97 16.12 13.90
C VAL A 204 14.04 17.29 13.56
N SER A 205 12.71 17.06 13.51
CA SER A 205 11.76 18.14 13.22
C SER A 205 11.52 19.12 14.37
N GLU A 206 11.86 18.72 15.59
CA GLU A 206 11.74 19.54 16.83
C GLU A 206 13.06 20.17 17.26
N ASN A 207 14.19 19.74 16.68
CA ASN A 207 15.55 20.18 17.03
C ASN A 207 16.33 20.59 15.77
N ASP A 208 16.08 21.80 15.32
CA ASP A 208 16.70 22.31 14.09
C ASP A 208 18.23 22.26 14.14
N GLY A 209 18.85 21.86 13.03
CA GLY A 209 20.29 21.72 12.92
C GLY A 209 20.91 20.51 13.61
N LEU A 210 20.13 19.65 14.28
CA LEU A 210 20.61 18.37 14.83
C LEU A 210 20.21 17.20 13.92
N VAL A 211 21.06 16.17 13.88
CA VAL A 211 20.78 14.94 13.13
C VAL A 211 20.96 13.71 14.02
N CYS A 212 20.17 12.68 13.73
CA CYS A 212 20.22 11.39 14.39
C CYS A 212 21.20 10.48 13.62
N PRO A 213 22.27 9.98 14.23
CA PRO A 213 23.16 9.00 13.60
C PRO A 213 22.48 7.64 13.44
N ALA A 214 23.19 6.69 12.81
CA ALA A 214 22.74 5.31 12.65
C ALA A 214 22.30 4.73 14.00
N SER A 215 21.20 3.94 13.99
CA SER A 215 20.64 3.26 15.17
C SER A 215 20.27 4.17 16.37
N TRP A 216 20.13 5.47 16.12
CA TRP A 216 19.78 6.43 17.16
C TRP A 216 18.49 6.04 17.90
N GLN A 217 18.52 6.19 19.21
CA GLN A 217 17.39 6.01 20.12
C GLN A 217 17.14 7.31 20.90
N PRO A 218 15.92 7.58 21.40
CA PRO A 218 15.65 8.71 22.28
C PRO A 218 16.63 8.77 23.45
N GLY A 219 17.21 9.96 23.69
CA GLY A 219 18.27 10.16 24.68
C GLY A 219 19.68 9.81 24.20
N GLY A 220 19.81 9.25 23.01
CA GLY A 220 21.10 8.94 22.38
C GLY A 220 21.84 10.18 21.87
N LYS A 221 23.15 10.05 21.64
CA LYS A 221 24.02 11.12 21.13
C LYS A 221 23.56 11.58 19.74
N THR A 222 23.46 12.88 19.56
CA THR A 222 23.15 13.53 18.29
C THR A 222 24.37 14.21 17.71
N LEU A 223 24.33 14.59 16.44
CA LEU A 223 25.39 15.32 15.78
C LEU A 223 24.86 16.68 15.30
N LYS A 224 25.71 17.71 15.37
CA LYS A 224 25.49 18.99 14.71
C LYS A 224 26.36 19.02 13.44
N PRO A 225 25.79 18.89 12.25
CA PRO A 225 26.55 18.86 11.01
C PRO A 225 27.39 20.13 10.84
N GLY A 226 28.62 19.97 10.35
CA GLY A 226 29.52 21.08 10.09
C GLY A 226 30.89 20.60 9.60
N LEU A 227 31.65 21.47 8.94
CA LEU A 227 32.96 21.14 8.39
C LEU A 227 33.94 20.61 9.47
N GLY A 228 33.78 21.05 10.72
CA GLY A 228 34.60 20.60 11.85
C GLY A 228 34.46 19.13 12.21
N LEU A 229 33.42 18.44 11.73
CA LEU A 229 33.16 16.99 11.97
C LEU A 229 33.70 16.10 10.82
N VAL A 230 34.09 16.68 9.69
CA VAL A 230 34.54 15.91 8.52
C VAL A 230 35.82 15.13 8.89
N GLY A 231 35.77 13.82 8.72
CA GLY A 231 36.86 12.90 9.06
C GLY A 231 37.08 12.65 10.56
N LYS A 232 36.17 13.12 11.43
CA LYS A 232 36.26 12.94 12.89
C LYS A 232 35.13 12.08 13.48
N ILE A 233 34.27 11.49 12.62
CA ILE A 233 33.16 10.63 13.00
C ILE A 233 33.49 9.20 12.59
#